data_792cbf227288fdf0352ec98f59e239ee
#
_entry.id   792cbf227288fdf0352ec98f59e239ee
#
_cell.length_a   1.000
_cell.length_b   1.000
_cell.length_c   1.000
_cell.angle_alpha   90.00
_cell.angle_beta   90.00
_cell.angle_gamma   90.00
#
_symmetry.space_group_name_H-M   'P 1'
#
loop_
_entity.id
_entity.type
_entity.pdbx_description
1 polymer ?
#
loop_
_entity_poly.entity_id
_entity_poly.type
_entity_poly.pdbx_seq_one_letter_code
_entity_poly.pdbx_strand_id
1 'polypeptide(L)'
;MLAFIILCISVLFFCLLMIYLIDGDFRKFVNYSFISKYNYLEMKNSNRCVPVCTDCHRMEMKFKKIEKIDGFLNTFFYVFECPRCKGTKILNKKGYDRYEKEMNKREYDKSLKNEYNSFFRLNPMSQMEHIDWTSFGSNIISTIRKSSKSQSERIKMYTELAKSLESKSKEIENDKTISSI
;
A
#
# COMPACT_ATOMS: atom_id res chain seq x y z
N MET A 1 -53.03 15.40 3.66
CA MET A 1 -51.89 14.55 3.30
C MET A 1 -50.56 15.16 3.64
N LEU A 2 -50.21 16.39 3.17
CA LEU A 2 -48.90 17.03 3.41
C LEU A 2 -48.60 17.22 4.91
N ALA A 3 -49.57 17.71 5.71
CA ALA A 3 -49.38 17.89 7.15
C ALA A 3 -49.09 16.58 7.90
N PHE A 4 -49.69 15.49 7.50
CA PHE A 4 -49.44 14.16 8.08
C PHE A 4 -47.98 13.68 7.78
N ILE A 5 -47.52 13.90 6.56
CA ILE A 5 -46.15 13.55 6.16
C ILE A 5 -45.13 14.36 6.97
N ILE A 6 -45.36 15.68 7.13
CA ILE A 6 -44.50 16.55 7.93
C ILE A 6 -44.47 16.09 9.39
N LEU A 7 -45.61 15.73 9.96
CA LEU A 7 -45.69 15.20 11.32
C LEU A 7 -44.88 13.90 11.48
N CYS A 8 -45.06 12.95 10.57
CA CYS A 8 -44.29 11.68 10.60
C CYS A 8 -42.78 11.91 10.51
N ILE A 9 -42.33 12.83 9.63
CA ILE A 9 -40.91 13.17 9.51
C ILE A 9 -40.37 13.80 10.77
N SER A 10 -41.14 14.73 11.41
CA SER A 10 -40.71 15.38 12.64
C SER A 10 -40.60 14.41 13.81
N VAL A 11 -41.54 13.48 13.95
CA VAL A 11 -41.50 12.43 14.98
C VAL A 11 -40.29 11.50 14.74
N LEU A 12 -40.05 11.09 13.52
CA LEU A 12 -38.92 10.23 13.18
C LEU A 12 -37.58 10.93 13.47
N PHE A 13 -37.46 12.20 13.11
CA PHE A 13 -36.31 13.03 13.43
C PHE A 13 -36.05 13.14 14.94
N PHE A 14 -37.12 13.38 15.70
CA PHE A 14 -37.05 13.47 17.17
C PHE A 14 -36.62 12.12 17.78
N CYS A 15 -37.15 10.99 17.32
CA CYS A 15 -36.74 9.68 17.77
C CYS A 15 -35.24 9.41 17.46
N LEU A 16 -34.77 9.74 16.27
CA LEU A 16 -33.36 9.61 15.91
C LEU A 16 -32.46 10.51 16.76
N LEU A 17 -32.90 11.73 17.06
CA LEU A 17 -32.19 12.66 17.95
C LEU A 17 -32.09 12.09 19.36
N MET A 18 -33.15 11.52 19.89
CA MET A 18 -33.16 10.90 21.21
C MET A 18 -32.24 9.70 21.27
N ILE A 19 -32.25 8.83 20.24
CA ILE A 19 -31.31 7.72 20.14
C ILE A 19 -29.87 8.24 20.11
N TYR A 20 -29.57 9.26 19.31
CA TYR A 20 -28.23 9.87 19.24
C TYR A 20 -27.77 10.44 20.59
N LEU A 21 -28.68 11.00 21.40
CA LEU A 21 -28.33 11.57 22.70
C LEU A 21 -28.11 10.52 23.78
N ILE A 22 -28.85 9.41 23.73
CA ILE A 22 -28.87 8.38 24.79
C ILE A 22 -27.83 7.28 24.47
N ASP A 23 -27.76 6.85 23.22
CA ASP A 23 -26.88 5.74 22.80
C ASP A 23 -25.48 6.26 22.40
N GLY A 24 -24.50 6.00 23.28
CA GLY A 24 -23.11 6.37 23.07
C GLY A 24 -22.49 5.72 21.82
N ASP A 25 -22.87 4.48 21.53
CA ASP A 25 -22.35 3.74 20.39
C ASP A 25 -22.95 4.25 19.08
N PHE A 26 -24.23 4.58 19.08
CA PHE A 26 -24.85 5.23 17.92
C PHE A 26 -24.23 6.60 17.62
N ARG A 27 -23.98 7.41 18.65
CA ARG A 27 -23.29 8.71 18.51
C ARG A 27 -21.88 8.55 17.95
N LYS A 28 -21.14 7.57 18.47
CA LYS A 28 -19.80 7.24 17.99
C LYS A 28 -19.82 6.79 16.55
N PHE A 29 -20.78 5.93 16.18
CA PHE A 29 -20.99 5.48 14.81
C PHE A 29 -21.25 6.64 13.84
N VAL A 30 -22.16 7.53 14.18
CA VAL A 30 -22.49 8.70 13.36
C VAL A 30 -21.24 9.57 13.15
N ASN A 31 -20.56 9.93 14.24
CA ASN A 31 -19.35 10.74 14.17
C ASN A 31 -18.24 10.09 13.34
N TYR A 32 -17.97 8.81 13.55
CA TYR A 32 -16.96 8.08 12.80
C TYR A 32 -17.33 7.94 11.33
N SER A 33 -18.60 7.78 11.01
CA SER A 33 -19.08 7.70 9.63
C SER A 33 -18.83 9.01 8.88
N PHE A 34 -19.13 10.15 9.48
CA PHE A 34 -18.84 11.45 8.88
C PHE A 34 -17.35 11.72 8.74
N ILE A 35 -16.58 11.52 9.80
CA ILE A 35 -15.12 11.73 9.80
C ILE A 35 -14.43 10.81 8.80
N SER A 36 -14.81 9.54 8.75
CA SER A 36 -14.19 8.57 7.83
C SER A 36 -14.52 8.86 6.36
N LYS A 37 -15.73 9.32 6.08
CA LYS A 37 -16.13 9.77 4.74
C LYS A 37 -15.34 11.00 4.32
N TYR A 38 -15.20 11.97 5.21
CA TYR A 38 -14.42 13.17 4.95
C TYR A 38 -12.96 12.85 4.67
N ASN A 39 -12.31 12.06 5.53
CA ASN A 39 -10.93 11.64 5.36
C ASN A 39 -10.70 10.83 4.07
N TYR A 40 -11.64 9.97 3.71
CA TYR A 40 -11.59 9.24 2.44
C TYR A 40 -11.67 10.19 1.23
N LEU A 41 -12.55 11.17 1.26
CA LEU A 41 -12.67 12.17 0.20
C LEU A 41 -11.40 13.03 0.09
N GLU A 42 -10.80 13.43 1.20
CA GLU A 42 -9.52 14.14 1.24
C GLU A 42 -8.42 13.32 0.55
N MET A 43 -8.31 12.03 0.87
CA MET A 43 -7.36 11.13 0.23
C MET A 43 -7.63 10.98 -1.27
N LYS A 44 -8.90 10.83 -1.65
CA LYS A 44 -9.30 10.69 -3.05
C LYS A 44 -8.97 11.95 -3.85
N ASN A 45 -9.32 13.12 -3.35
CA ASN A 45 -9.11 14.41 -4.03
C ASN A 45 -7.62 14.76 -4.15
N SER A 46 -6.82 14.37 -3.16
CA SER A 46 -5.36 14.54 -3.21
C SER A 46 -4.62 13.43 -3.97
N ASN A 47 -5.35 12.49 -4.58
CA ASN A 47 -4.83 11.31 -5.26
C ASN A 47 -3.85 10.48 -4.41
N ARG A 48 -4.08 10.40 -3.10
CA ARG A 48 -3.25 9.66 -2.16
C ARG A 48 -3.89 8.33 -1.80
N CYS A 49 -3.05 7.34 -1.57
CA CYS A 49 -3.47 6.02 -1.10
C CYS A 49 -3.21 5.85 0.41
N VAL A 50 -2.33 6.68 0.99
CA VAL A 50 -1.97 6.66 2.42
C VAL A 50 -2.49 7.93 3.08
N PRO A 51 -3.16 7.83 4.25
CA PRO A 51 -3.58 9.01 4.99
C PRO A 51 -2.36 9.78 5.51
N VAL A 52 -2.43 11.10 5.47
CA VAL A 52 -1.36 11.99 5.94
C VAL A 52 -1.86 12.85 7.09
N CYS A 53 -0.96 13.15 8.01
CA CYS A 53 -1.24 14.06 9.11
C CYS A 53 -1.24 15.50 8.61
N THR A 54 -2.29 16.25 8.93
CA THR A 54 -2.40 17.67 8.61
C THR A 54 -1.45 18.52 9.47
N ASP A 55 -1.31 18.19 10.75
CA ASP A 55 -0.55 18.96 11.74
C ASP A 55 0.96 18.76 11.60
N CYS A 56 1.40 17.62 11.10
CA CYS A 56 2.81 17.26 10.91
C CYS A 56 3.30 17.40 9.47
N HIS A 57 2.76 18.37 8.71
CA HIS A 57 3.22 18.70 7.37
C HIS A 57 3.35 17.49 6.42
N ARG A 58 2.25 16.73 6.29
CA ARG A 58 2.10 15.61 5.34
C ARG A 58 2.83 14.32 5.70
N MET A 59 3.19 14.10 6.98
CA MET A 59 3.73 12.82 7.40
C MET A 59 2.72 11.70 7.19
N GLU A 60 3.13 10.61 6.55
CA GLU A 60 2.29 9.42 6.38
C GLU A 60 1.92 8.82 7.72
N MET A 61 0.63 8.53 7.90
CA MET A 61 0.11 7.93 9.11
C MET A 61 0.19 6.41 9.02
N LYS A 62 0.42 5.77 10.17
CA LYS A 62 0.48 4.31 10.28
C LYS A 62 -0.86 3.77 10.75
N PHE A 63 -1.25 2.62 10.21
CA PHE A 63 -2.39 1.87 10.72
C PHE A 63 -2.13 1.47 12.18
N LYS A 64 -3.12 1.71 13.06
CA LYS A 64 -3.01 1.42 14.50
C LYS A 64 -3.90 0.26 14.91
N LYS A 65 -5.20 0.34 14.59
CA LYS A 65 -6.17 -0.67 15.01
C LYS A 65 -7.45 -0.62 14.16
N ILE A 66 -8.19 -1.71 14.22
CA ILE A 66 -9.59 -1.75 13.79
C ILE A 66 -10.43 -1.46 15.02
N GLU A 67 -11.39 -0.56 14.88
CA GLU A 67 -12.38 -0.27 15.91
C GLU A 67 -13.74 -0.74 15.42
N LYS A 68 -14.29 -1.73 16.12
CA LYS A 68 -15.62 -2.25 15.88
C LYS A 68 -16.58 -1.45 16.75
N ILE A 69 -17.62 -0.91 16.16
CA ILE A 69 -18.74 -0.35 16.90
C ILE A 69 -19.83 -1.40 16.91
N ASP A 70 -20.04 -1.99 18.07
CA ASP A 70 -21.10 -2.95 18.32
C ASP A 70 -22.42 -2.19 18.42
N GLY A 71 -23.39 -2.53 17.60
CA GLY A 71 -24.68 -1.89 17.53
C GLY A 71 -25.43 -2.35 16.31
N PHE A 72 -26.42 -1.57 15.87
CA PHE A 72 -27.36 -1.92 14.81
C PHE A 72 -26.70 -2.31 13.47
N LEU A 73 -25.45 -1.90 13.20
CA LEU A 73 -24.78 -2.11 11.90
C LEU A 73 -23.46 -2.88 11.96
N ASN A 74 -22.96 -3.30 13.13
CA ASN A 74 -21.68 -4.00 13.28
C ASN A 74 -20.59 -3.45 12.34
N THR A 75 -20.35 -2.15 12.41
CA THR A 75 -19.48 -1.47 11.43
C THR A 75 -18.05 -1.39 11.95
N PHE A 76 -17.09 -1.59 11.03
CA PHE A 76 -15.66 -1.50 11.31
C PHE A 76 -15.09 -0.17 10.81
N PHE A 77 -14.33 0.48 11.67
CA PHE A 77 -13.55 1.68 11.35
C PHE A 77 -12.07 1.43 11.54
N TYR A 78 -11.26 1.99 10.68
CA TYR A 78 -9.82 1.79 10.62
C TYR A 78 -9.12 3.03 11.11
N VAL A 79 -8.45 2.93 12.26
CA VAL A 79 -7.80 4.04 12.94
C VAL A 79 -6.34 4.09 12.55
N PHE A 80 -5.91 5.24 12.08
CA PHE A 80 -4.53 5.56 11.75
C PHE A 80 -3.97 6.57 12.73
N GLU A 81 -2.69 6.45 13.06
CA GLU A 81 -2.00 7.33 14.01
C GLU A 81 -0.77 7.94 13.34
N CYS A 82 -0.56 9.23 13.57
CA CYS A 82 0.67 9.91 13.18
C CYS A 82 1.81 9.46 14.10
N PRO A 83 2.94 8.97 13.57
CA PRO A 83 4.06 8.54 14.39
C PRO A 83 4.70 9.69 15.20
N ARG A 84 4.53 10.94 14.75
CA ARG A 84 5.13 12.12 15.37
C ARG A 84 4.24 12.77 16.43
N CYS A 85 3.04 13.22 16.06
CA CYS A 85 2.16 13.98 16.96
C CYS A 85 1.09 13.14 17.65
N LYS A 86 0.98 11.85 17.30
CA LYS A 86 -0.07 10.93 17.79
C LYS A 86 -1.50 11.31 17.38
N GLY A 87 -1.65 12.33 16.52
CA GLY A 87 -2.95 12.66 15.92
C GLY A 87 -3.55 11.46 15.18
N THR A 88 -4.86 11.32 15.22
CA THR A 88 -5.54 10.16 14.64
C THR A 88 -6.42 10.56 13.46
N LYS A 89 -6.48 9.67 12.44
CA LYS A 89 -7.47 9.72 11.36
C LYS A 89 -8.22 8.40 11.30
N ILE A 90 -9.49 8.47 10.96
CA ILE A 90 -10.37 7.32 10.85
C ILE A 90 -10.75 7.16 9.39
N LEU A 91 -10.65 5.94 8.87
CA LEU A 91 -11.09 5.57 7.54
C LEU A 91 -12.19 4.52 7.59
N ASN A 92 -13.06 4.54 6.59
CA ASN A 92 -14.00 3.46 6.32
C ASN A 92 -13.30 2.31 5.57
N LYS A 93 -14.02 1.21 5.33
CA LYS A 93 -13.51 0.05 4.59
C LYS A 93 -12.90 0.43 3.23
N LYS A 94 -13.57 1.28 2.45
CA LYS A 94 -13.06 1.70 1.13
C LYS A 94 -11.71 2.43 1.20
N GLY A 95 -11.54 3.29 2.22
CA GLY A 95 -10.28 3.99 2.46
C GLY A 95 -9.17 3.06 2.91
N TYR A 96 -9.50 2.09 3.76
CA TYR A 96 -8.55 1.07 4.21
C TYR A 96 -8.12 0.14 3.07
N ASP A 97 -9.02 -0.35 2.23
CA ASP A 97 -8.69 -1.23 1.11
C ASP A 97 -7.72 -0.53 0.11
N ARG A 98 -7.91 0.77 -0.08
CA ARG A 98 -6.99 1.56 -0.91
C ARG A 98 -5.59 1.67 -0.28
N TYR A 99 -5.53 1.89 1.03
CA TYR A 99 -4.29 1.90 1.81
C TYR A 99 -3.59 0.54 1.75
N GLU A 100 -4.30 -0.55 2.05
CA GLU A 100 -3.77 -1.90 2.08
C GLU A 100 -3.20 -2.32 0.72
N LYS A 101 -3.92 -2.01 -0.37
CA LYS A 101 -3.43 -2.26 -1.73
C LYS A 101 -2.11 -1.53 -2.02
N GLU A 102 -1.98 -0.28 -1.58
CA GLU A 102 -0.74 0.49 -1.75
C GLU A 102 0.40 -0.06 -0.90
N MET A 103 0.13 -0.46 0.36
CA MET A 103 1.14 -1.04 1.23
C MET A 103 1.65 -2.38 0.71
N ASN A 104 0.75 -3.25 0.24
CA ASN A 104 1.12 -4.52 -0.38
C ASN A 104 1.98 -4.30 -1.63
N LYS A 105 1.67 -3.29 -2.44
CA LYS A 105 2.50 -2.91 -3.58
C LYS A 105 3.90 -2.46 -3.15
N ARG A 106 3.99 -1.57 -2.15
CA ARG A 106 5.28 -1.07 -1.63
C ARG A 106 6.12 -2.20 -1.03
N GLU A 107 5.51 -3.13 -0.33
CA GLU A 107 6.18 -4.31 0.22
C GLU A 107 6.69 -5.22 -0.88
N TYR A 108 5.89 -5.45 -1.91
CA TYR A 108 6.29 -6.19 -3.10
C TYR A 108 7.50 -5.53 -3.79
N ASP A 109 7.43 -4.21 -4.05
CA ASP A 109 8.52 -3.47 -4.70
C ASP A 109 9.82 -3.51 -3.85
N LYS A 110 9.68 -3.38 -2.51
CA LYS A 110 10.81 -3.51 -1.59
C LYS A 110 11.43 -4.90 -1.61
N SER A 111 10.60 -5.95 -1.62
CA SER A 111 11.11 -7.33 -1.68
C SER A 111 11.81 -7.62 -3.01
N LEU A 112 11.28 -7.08 -4.11
CA LEU A 112 11.87 -7.16 -5.44
C LEU A 112 13.25 -6.48 -5.47
N LYS A 113 13.35 -5.28 -4.89
CA LYS A 113 14.62 -4.55 -4.78
C LYS A 113 15.65 -5.28 -3.92
N ASN A 114 15.23 -5.90 -2.83
CA ASN A 114 16.13 -6.70 -1.98
C ASN A 114 16.62 -7.96 -2.72
N GLU A 115 15.74 -8.64 -3.45
CA GLU A 115 16.07 -9.80 -4.26
C GLU A 115 17.06 -9.44 -5.37
N TYR A 116 16.83 -8.31 -6.05
CA TYR A 116 17.76 -7.73 -7.01
C TYR A 116 19.13 -7.43 -6.38
N ASN A 117 19.18 -6.72 -5.27
CA ASN A 117 20.45 -6.37 -4.61
C ASN A 117 21.21 -7.62 -4.14
N SER A 118 20.50 -8.66 -3.67
CA SER A 118 21.12 -9.94 -3.28
C SER A 118 21.73 -10.65 -4.49
N PHE A 119 21.02 -10.67 -5.60
CA PHE A 119 21.51 -11.27 -6.85
C PHE A 119 22.80 -10.60 -7.35
N PHE A 120 22.83 -9.26 -7.38
CA PHE A 120 24.00 -8.52 -7.88
C PHE A 120 25.18 -8.47 -6.90
N ARG A 121 24.95 -8.60 -5.58
CA ARG A 121 26.05 -8.77 -4.61
C ARG A 121 26.83 -10.06 -4.79
N LEU A 122 26.15 -11.12 -5.24
CA LEU A 122 26.75 -12.44 -5.47
C LEU A 122 27.47 -12.53 -6.82
N ASN A 123 27.24 -11.58 -7.73
CA ASN A 123 27.80 -11.59 -9.08
C ASN A 123 28.59 -10.31 -9.34
N PRO A 124 29.94 -10.36 -9.37
CA PRO A 124 30.83 -9.19 -9.54
C PRO A 124 30.73 -8.50 -10.91
N MET A 125 29.94 -9.04 -11.84
CA MET A 125 29.67 -8.42 -13.15
C MET A 125 28.89 -7.09 -13.10
N SER A 126 28.43 -6.65 -11.92
CA SER A 126 27.72 -5.38 -11.74
C SER A 126 28.60 -4.12 -12.00
N GLN A 127 29.89 -4.30 -12.32
CA GLN A 127 30.85 -3.22 -12.57
C GLN A 127 31.04 -2.85 -14.05
N MET A 128 30.26 -3.42 -14.96
CA MET A 128 30.28 -3.01 -16.37
C MET A 128 29.57 -1.66 -16.55
N GLU A 129 30.36 -0.63 -16.86
CA GLU A 129 30.01 0.80 -16.79
C GLU A 129 28.97 1.33 -17.80
N HIS A 130 28.39 0.53 -18.69
CA HIS A 130 27.60 1.04 -19.82
C HIS A 130 26.17 0.52 -19.96
N ILE A 131 25.70 -0.31 -19.04
CA ILE A 131 24.31 -0.83 -19.10
C ILE A 131 23.57 -0.35 -17.84
N ASP A 132 22.37 0.19 -18.01
CA ASP A 132 21.47 0.43 -16.87
C ASP A 132 21.00 -0.92 -16.30
N TRP A 133 21.91 -1.58 -15.59
CA TRP A 133 21.70 -2.87 -14.96
C TRP A 133 20.58 -2.85 -13.93
N THR A 134 20.23 -1.65 -13.41
CA THR A 134 19.16 -1.51 -12.42
C THR A 134 17.79 -1.75 -13.03
N SER A 135 17.50 -1.16 -14.19
CA SER A 135 16.22 -1.38 -14.86
C SER A 135 16.17 -2.74 -15.55
N PHE A 136 17.27 -3.19 -16.17
CA PHE A 136 17.38 -4.50 -16.81
C PHE A 136 17.23 -5.64 -15.80
N GLY A 137 17.97 -5.61 -14.70
CA GLY A 137 17.92 -6.62 -13.65
C GLY A 137 16.57 -6.69 -12.94
N SER A 138 15.95 -5.54 -12.64
CA SER A 138 14.63 -5.52 -12.01
C SER A 138 13.55 -6.11 -12.93
N ASN A 139 13.62 -5.87 -14.23
CA ASN A 139 12.71 -6.44 -15.21
C ASN A 139 12.86 -7.96 -15.31
N ILE A 140 14.10 -8.47 -15.35
CA ILE A 140 14.36 -9.92 -15.39
C ILE A 140 13.87 -10.58 -14.10
N ILE A 141 14.23 -10.05 -12.93
CA ILE A 141 13.79 -10.59 -11.64
C ILE A 141 12.26 -10.58 -11.53
N SER A 142 11.60 -9.52 -11.98
CA SER A 142 10.15 -9.47 -11.99
C SER A 142 9.53 -10.52 -12.91
N THR A 143 10.16 -10.78 -14.06
CA THR A 143 9.71 -11.79 -15.03
C THR A 143 9.89 -13.20 -14.47
N ILE A 144 11.05 -13.51 -13.89
CA ILE A 144 11.32 -14.80 -13.25
C ILE A 144 10.32 -15.04 -12.11
N ARG A 145 10.06 -14.03 -11.29
CA ARG A 145 9.12 -14.13 -10.17
C ARG A 145 7.67 -14.35 -10.62
N LYS A 146 7.25 -13.77 -11.75
CA LYS A 146 5.93 -13.99 -12.34
C LYS A 146 5.78 -15.36 -12.99
N SER A 147 6.85 -15.88 -13.59
CA SER A 147 6.84 -17.13 -14.33
C SER A 147 7.00 -18.38 -13.44
N SER A 148 7.64 -18.25 -12.28
CA SER A 148 7.95 -19.38 -11.40
C SER A 148 6.95 -19.54 -10.27
N LYS A 149 6.54 -20.78 -9.97
CA LYS A 149 5.58 -21.14 -8.91
C LYS A 149 6.25 -21.43 -7.57
N SER A 150 7.52 -21.83 -7.55
CA SER A 150 8.25 -22.21 -6.35
C SER A 150 9.53 -21.42 -6.13
N GLN A 151 9.98 -21.33 -4.87
CA GLN A 151 11.24 -20.66 -4.54
C GLN A 151 12.47 -21.39 -5.13
N SER A 152 12.44 -22.71 -5.17
CA SER A 152 13.51 -23.52 -5.74
C SER A 152 13.68 -23.31 -7.25
N GLU A 153 12.58 -23.19 -7.99
CA GLU A 153 12.60 -22.86 -9.41
C GLU A 153 13.18 -21.46 -9.65
N ARG A 154 12.82 -20.48 -8.84
CA ARG A 154 13.39 -19.12 -8.94
C ARG A 154 14.90 -19.12 -8.74
N ILE A 155 15.39 -19.81 -7.72
CA ILE A 155 16.84 -19.93 -7.45
C ILE A 155 17.55 -20.56 -8.64
N LYS A 156 16.99 -21.63 -9.23
CA LYS A 156 17.55 -22.30 -10.41
C LYS A 156 17.63 -21.34 -11.60
N MET A 157 16.56 -20.61 -11.91
CA MET A 157 16.52 -19.64 -13.00
C MET A 157 17.51 -18.48 -12.79
N TYR A 158 17.66 -17.98 -11.56
CA TYR A 158 18.68 -16.96 -11.25
C TYR A 158 20.10 -17.50 -11.44
N THR A 159 20.36 -18.75 -11.04
CA THR A 159 21.66 -19.39 -11.22
C THR A 159 22.01 -19.59 -12.71
N GLU A 160 21.04 -20.00 -13.51
CA GLU A 160 21.20 -20.15 -14.95
C GLU A 160 21.44 -18.81 -15.65
N LEU A 161 20.72 -17.78 -15.26
CA LEU A 161 20.92 -16.42 -15.75
C LEU A 161 22.32 -15.88 -15.40
N ALA A 162 22.76 -16.08 -14.16
CA ALA A 162 24.10 -15.68 -13.73
C ALA A 162 25.20 -16.33 -14.56
N LYS A 163 25.12 -17.65 -14.80
CA LYS A 163 26.05 -18.38 -15.66
C LYS A 163 26.05 -17.87 -17.10
N SER A 164 24.90 -17.59 -17.65
CA SER A 164 24.75 -17.05 -19.01
C SER A 164 25.36 -15.67 -19.17
N LEU A 165 25.19 -14.79 -18.16
CA LEU A 165 25.80 -13.47 -18.13
C LEU A 165 27.34 -13.55 -17.98
N GLU A 166 27.84 -14.45 -17.15
CA GLU A 166 29.27 -14.70 -16.96
C GLU A 166 29.94 -15.22 -18.25
N SER A 167 29.30 -16.12 -18.98
CA SER A 167 29.82 -16.60 -20.25
C SER A 167 29.94 -15.52 -21.31
N LYS A 168 28.90 -14.67 -21.43
CA LYS A 168 28.93 -13.54 -22.37
C LYS A 168 29.94 -12.45 -22.00
N SER A 169 30.22 -12.24 -20.74
CA SER A 169 31.27 -11.29 -20.29
C SER A 169 32.62 -11.76 -20.74
N LYS A 170 32.94 -13.07 -20.56
CA LYS A 170 34.21 -13.64 -21.00
C LYS A 170 34.38 -13.58 -22.53
N GLU A 171 33.28 -13.71 -23.27
CA GLU A 171 33.28 -13.59 -24.72
C GLU A 171 33.62 -12.15 -25.17
N ILE A 172 33.02 -11.15 -24.55
CA ILE A 172 33.29 -9.73 -24.82
C ILE A 172 34.74 -9.34 -24.44
N GLU A 173 35.24 -9.88 -23.35
CA GLU A 173 36.60 -9.59 -22.88
C GLU A 173 37.65 -10.19 -23.84
N ASN A 174 37.40 -11.39 -24.36
CA ASN A 174 38.23 -12.06 -25.40
C ASN A 174 38.21 -11.24 -26.72
N ASP A 175 37.06 -10.78 -27.17
CA ASP A 175 36.94 -10.01 -28.41
C ASP A 175 37.66 -8.64 -28.31
N LYS A 176 37.67 -7.98 -27.14
CA LYS A 176 38.45 -6.76 -26.91
C LYS A 176 39.98 -7.03 -26.97
N THR A 177 40.43 -8.17 -26.51
CA THR A 177 41.84 -8.55 -26.51
C THR A 177 42.33 -8.82 -27.93
N ILE A 178 41.48 -9.39 -28.79
CA ILE A 178 41.78 -9.65 -30.21
C ILE A 178 41.81 -8.38 -31.05
N SER A 179 40.95 -7.40 -30.73
CA SER A 179 40.88 -6.12 -31.46
C SER A 179 41.95 -5.09 -31.06
N SER A 180 42.78 -5.39 -30.07
CA SER A 180 43.87 -4.55 -29.59
C SER A 180 45.28 -5.02 -30.05
N ILE A 181 45.34 -6.06 -30.88
CA ILE A 181 46.55 -6.56 -31.59
C ILE A 181 46.52 -6.10 -33.05
#